data_c7d054ad36376427e78f08d1a5975a5a
#
_entry.id   c7d054ad36376427e78f08d1a5975a5a
#
_cell.length_a   1.000
_cell.length_b   1.000
_cell.length_c   1.000
_cell.angle_alpha   90.00
_cell.angle_beta   90.00
_cell.angle_gamma   90.00
#
_symmetry.space_group_name_H-M   'P 1'
#
loop_
_entity.id
_entity.type
_entity.pdbx_description
1 polymer ?
#
loop_
_entity_poly.entity_id
_entity_poly.type
_entity_poly.pdbx_seq_one_letter_code
_entity_poly.pdbx_strand_id
1 'polypeptide(L)'
;GLQVSGPAFQYQVTLEPNNRNWLLTLDATPDKPVAPGRDMRMTQELQWVSAQPVSDLTRYQARSFPTYRHGPQRRTAALQDYLELPPGFNPRTMQWAAELRQGPRATLDPERLLETVLDRLRTGGYTYTLDPGVYGQHTADEFWFDRKEGFCEHIASSFVVLMRALDVPARIVTGYQGGERNAVDG
;
A
#
# COMPACT_ATOMS: atom_id res chain seq x y z
N GLY A 1 -4.62 -17.87 3.25
CA GLY A 1 -3.77 -17.93 2.07
C GLY A 1 -4.34 -17.13 0.91
N LEU A 2 -3.59 -17.05 -0.19
CA LEU A 2 -4.03 -16.42 -1.43
C LEU A 2 -5.05 -17.33 -2.14
N GLN A 3 -6.19 -16.76 -2.52
CA GLN A 3 -7.20 -17.38 -3.37
C GLN A 3 -7.38 -16.51 -4.60
N VAL A 4 -7.27 -17.11 -5.78
CA VAL A 4 -7.38 -16.42 -7.06
C VAL A 4 -8.55 -16.97 -7.87
N SER A 5 -9.16 -16.14 -8.72
CA SER A 5 -10.27 -16.56 -9.58
C SER A 5 -10.32 -15.73 -10.87
N GLY A 6 -11.05 -16.24 -11.86
CA GLY A 6 -11.19 -15.58 -13.15
C GLY A 6 -9.98 -15.75 -14.09
N PRO A 7 -9.96 -14.99 -15.19
CA PRO A 7 -8.87 -15.07 -16.16
C PRO A 7 -7.57 -14.49 -15.62
N ALA A 8 -6.46 -15.12 -15.98
CA ALA A 8 -5.12 -14.64 -15.65
C ALA A 8 -4.56 -13.74 -16.76
N PHE A 9 -3.78 -12.74 -16.35
CA PHE A 9 -2.88 -12.01 -17.24
C PHE A 9 -1.53 -12.72 -17.28
N GLN A 10 -1.06 -13.03 -18.47
CA GLN A 10 0.31 -13.49 -18.70
C GLN A 10 1.10 -12.33 -19.30
N TYR A 11 2.27 -12.08 -18.76
CA TYR A 11 3.10 -10.94 -19.18
C TYR A 11 4.57 -11.24 -18.99
N GLN A 12 5.39 -10.48 -19.70
CA GLN A 12 6.83 -10.48 -19.56
C GLN A 12 7.28 -9.15 -18.98
N VAL A 13 8.20 -9.21 -18.04
CA VAL A 13 8.85 -8.04 -17.46
C VAL A 13 10.31 -8.04 -17.87
N THR A 14 10.80 -6.88 -18.29
CA THR A 14 12.21 -6.58 -18.40
C THR A 14 12.55 -5.55 -17.34
N LEU A 15 13.28 -5.96 -16.32
CA LEU A 15 13.66 -5.13 -15.18
C LEU A 15 15.11 -4.70 -15.32
N GLU A 16 15.32 -3.38 -15.29
CA GLU A 16 16.67 -2.80 -15.32
C GLU A 16 17.40 -3.03 -14.00
N PRO A 17 18.74 -3.01 -14.01
CA PRO A 17 19.56 -3.11 -12.81
C PRO A 17 19.21 -2.03 -11.81
N ASN A 18 18.84 -2.41 -10.60
CA ASN A 18 18.45 -1.49 -9.55
C ASN A 18 19.05 -1.85 -8.17
N ASN A 19 19.84 -2.92 -8.12
CA ASN A 19 20.49 -3.45 -6.92
C ASN A 19 19.50 -3.77 -5.77
N ARG A 20 18.25 -4.07 -6.11
CA ARG A 20 17.22 -4.51 -5.17
C ARG A 20 16.90 -5.98 -5.39
N ASN A 21 16.35 -6.62 -4.38
CA ASN A 21 15.95 -8.03 -4.47
C ASN A 21 14.52 -8.22 -4.99
N TRP A 22 13.77 -7.14 -5.21
CA TRP A 22 12.38 -7.20 -5.61
C TRP A 22 12.23 -7.55 -7.09
N LEU A 23 11.39 -8.54 -7.38
CA LEU A 23 10.90 -8.80 -8.72
C LEU A 23 9.47 -8.24 -8.81
N LEU A 24 9.32 -7.21 -9.59
CA LEU A 24 8.05 -6.51 -9.74
C LEU A 24 7.06 -7.39 -10.50
N THR A 25 5.94 -7.71 -9.89
CA THR A 25 4.83 -8.42 -10.51
C THR A 25 3.55 -7.65 -10.30
N LEU A 26 2.55 -7.90 -11.14
CA LEU A 26 1.20 -7.48 -10.81
C LEU A 26 0.70 -8.23 -9.58
N ASP A 27 -0.31 -7.69 -8.92
CA ASP A 27 -0.89 -8.31 -7.73
C ASP A 27 -1.34 -9.76 -7.99
N ALA A 28 -1.35 -10.55 -6.92
CA ALA A 28 -1.78 -11.93 -6.94
C ALA A 28 -1.12 -12.78 -8.04
N THR A 29 0.19 -12.89 -7.97
CA THR A 29 1.03 -13.81 -8.77
C THR A 29 1.33 -15.06 -7.94
N PRO A 30 0.44 -16.07 -7.90
CA PRO A 30 0.60 -17.25 -7.04
C PRO A 30 1.73 -18.17 -7.47
N ASP A 31 2.01 -18.22 -8.75
CA ASP A 31 3.03 -19.10 -9.32
C ASP A 31 4.38 -18.37 -9.36
N LYS A 32 5.44 -19.13 -9.12
CA LYS A 32 6.81 -18.62 -9.22
C LYS A 32 7.07 -18.06 -10.63
N PRO A 33 7.48 -16.78 -10.76
CA PRO A 33 7.86 -16.23 -12.05
C PRO A 33 8.98 -17.04 -12.71
N VAL A 34 8.92 -17.14 -14.03
CA VAL A 34 9.93 -17.87 -14.80
C VAL A 34 11.09 -16.93 -15.12
N ALA A 35 12.12 -16.97 -14.28
CA ALA A 35 13.36 -16.20 -14.43
C ALA A 35 14.55 -17.17 -14.38
N PRO A 36 15.15 -17.53 -15.54
CA PRO A 36 16.24 -18.49 -15.57
C PRO A 36 17.43 -18.07 -14.68
N GLY A 37 17.94 -19.01 -13.91
CA GLY A 37 19.12 -18.79 -13.07
C GLY A 37 18.88 -17.99 -11.78
N ARG A 38 17.64 -17.60 -11.48
CA ARG A 38 17.31 -16.88 -10.25
C ARG A 38 16.54 -17.73 -9.26
N ASP A 39 17.06 -17.82 -8.06
CA ASP A 39 16.28 -18.35 -6.93
C ASP A 39 15.45 -17.24 -6.32
N MET A 40 14.18 -17.54 -6.06
CA MET A 40 13.23 -16.55 -5.55
C MET A 40 12.15 -17.19 -4.69
N ARG A 41 11.61 -16.40 -3.78
CA ARG A 41 10.51 -16.77 -2.90
C ARG A 41 9.45 -15.71 -2.86
N MET A 42 8.22 -16.10 -2.56
CA MET A 42 7.12 -15.17 -2.28
C MET A 42 7.11 -14.82 -0.79
N THR A 43 6.92 -13.56 -0.47
CA THR A 43 6.71 -13.09 0.89
C THR A 43 5.25 -13.29 1.32
N GLN A 44 4.96 -13.07 2.60
CA GLN A 44 3.58 -13.11 3.11
C GLN A 44 2.70 -12.02 2.48
N GLU A 45 3.31 -10.92 2.03
CA GLU A 45 2.66 -9.79 1.39
C GLU A 45 2.50 -9.97 -0.13
N LEU A 46 2.67 -11.20 -0.64
CA LEU A 46 2.57 -11.56 -2.05
C LEU A 46 3.65 -10.93 -2.97
N GLN A 47 4.78 -10.54 -2.40
CA GLN A 47 5.90 -10.00 -3.19
C GLN A 47 6.89 -11.10 -3.53
N TRP A 48 7.37 -11.10 -4.77
CA TRP A 48 8.44 -11.98 -5.19
C TRP A 48 9.81 -11.33 -4.94
N VAL A 49 10.66 -12.06 -4.23
CA VAL A 49 11.99 -11.58 -3.82
C VAL A 49 13.03 -12.58 -4.28
N SER A 50 14.01 -12.08 -5.04
CA SER A 50 15.18 -12.83 -5.46
C SER A 50 16.17 -13.01 -4.30
N ALA A 51 16.84 -14.13 -4.24
CA ALA A 51 17.94 -14.37 -3.29
C ALA A 51 19.14 -13.41 -3.54
N GLN A 52 19.30 -12.95 -4.77
CA GLN A 52 20.36 -12.04 -5.17
C GLN A 52 19.78 -10.74 -5.73
N PRO A 53 20.45 -9.59 -5.54
CA PRO A 53 20.02 -8.32 -6.10
C PRO A 53 19.94 -8.37 -7.64
N VAL A 54 19.06 -7.55 -8.20
CA VAL A 54 18.94 -7.34 -9.63
C VAL A 54 20.08 -6.40 -10.07
N SER A 55 21.22 -6.97 -10.38
CA SER A 55 22.46 -6.27 -10.80
C SER A 55 22.64 -6.19 -12.30
N ASP A 56 21.82 -6.92 -13.05
CA ASP A 56 21.84 -7.03 -14.51
C ASP A 56 20.42 -6.94 -15.07
N LEU A 57 20.33 -6.69 -16.39
CA LEU A 57 19.05 -6.67 -17.09
C LEU A 57 18.36 -8.03 -16.93
N THR A 58 17.28 -8.03 -16.21
CA THR A 58 16.58 -9.27 -15.82
C THR A 58 15.23 -9.37 -16.52
N ARG A 59 15.08 -10.42 -17.33
CA ARG A 59 13.82 -10.70 -18.03
C ARG A 59 13.16 -11.93 -17.42
N TYR A 60 11.87 -11.82 -17.12
CA TYR A 60 11.07 -12.91 -16.57
C TYR A 60 9.62 -12.87 -17.04
N GLN A 61 8.96 -14.02 -16.96
CA GLN A 61 7.54 -14.16 -17.25
C GLN A 61 6.77 -14.40 -15.96
N ALA A 62 5.59 -13.84 -15.86
CA ALA A 62 4.71 -14.01 -14.72
C ALA A 62 3.25 -14.14 -15.14
N ARG A 63 2.44 -14.68 -14.23
CA ARG A 63 1.00 -14.83 -14.39
C ARG A 63 0.29 -14.31 -13.15
N SER A 64 -0.57 -13.31 -13.32
CA SER A 64 -1.29 -12.66 -12.25
C SER A 64 -2.79 -12.70 -12.44
N PHE A 65 -3.52 -12.61 -11.35
CA PHE A 65 -4.98 -12.67 -11.33
C PHE A 65 -5.56 -11.38 -10.75
N PRO A 66 -6.35 -10.61 -11.51
CA PRO A 66 -6.95 -9.37 -10.99
C PRO A 66 -8.02 -9.60 -9.94
N THR A 67 -8.65 -10.79 -9.96
CA THR A 67 -9.65 -11.15 -8.94
C THR A 67 -9.05 -12.12 -7.94
N TYR A 68 -8.84 -11.63 -6.73
CA TYR A 68 -8.23 -12.44 -5.67
C TYR A 68 -8.73 -12.05 -4.28
N ARG A 69 -8.50 -12.94 -3.32
CA ARG A 69 -8.64 -12.70 -1.89
C ARG A 69 -7.36 -13.12 -1.18
N HIS A 70 -6.86 -12.27 -0.32
CA HIS A 70 -5.67 -12.56 0.47
C HIS A 70 -5.80 -12.00 1.88
N GLY A 71 -5.17 -12.68 2.83
CA GLY A 71 -5.10 -12.26 4.22
C GLY A 71 -6.02 -13.06 5.13
N PRO A 72 -5.91 -12.84 6.45
CA PRO A 72 -6.78 -13.43 7.43
C PRO A 72 -8.16 -12.74 7.40
N GLN A 73 -9.22 -13.52 7.45
CA GLN A 73 -10.60 -13.01 7.59
C GLN A 73 -10.94 -12.57 9.02
N ARG A 74 -10.05 -12.82 9.96
CA ARG A 74 -10.18 -12.46 11.37
C ARG A 74 -8.89 -11.83 11.85
N ARG A 75 -8.99 -10.99 12.88
CA ARG A 75 -7.82 -10.41 13.53
C ARG A 75 -6.89 -11.52 14.06
N THR A 76 -5.65 -11.47 13.70
CA THR A 76 -4.60 -12.42 14.10
C THR A 76 -3.39 -11.65 14.65
N ALA A 77 -2.53 -12.33 15.39
CA ALA A 77 -1.28 -11.74 15.89
C ALA A 77 -0.39 -11.19 14.75
N ALA A 78 -0.44 -11.81 13.57
CA ALA A 78 0.32 -11.37 12.39
C ALA A 78 -0.09 -9.97 11.87
N LEU A 79 -1.24 -9.43 12.30
CA LEU A 79 -1.68 -8.09 11.95
C LEU A 79 -1.24 -7.02 12.97
N GLN A 80 -0.59 -7.42 14.07
CA GLN A 80 -0.20 -6.49 15.12
C GLN A 80 0.77 -5.42 14.62
N ASP A 81 1.75 -5.80 13.82
CA ASP A 81 2.75 -4.89 13.23
C ASP A 81 2.10 -3.79 12.36
N TYR A 82 0.92 -4.10 11.80
CA TYR A 82 0.14 -3.15 10.97
C TYR A 82 -0.75 -2.20 11.79
N LEU A 83 -0.71 -2.29 13.12
CA LEU A 83 -1.38 -1.39 14.05
C LEU A 83 -0.41 -0.47 14.80
N GLU A 84 0.88 -0.77 14.75
CA GLU A 84 1.88 -0.02 15.50
C GLU A 84 1.99 1.43 15.02
N LEU A 85 2.03 2.34 15.99
CA LEU A 85 2.29 3.76 15.79
C LEU A 85 3.34 4.22 16.81
N PRO A 86 4.30 5.06 16.39
CA PRO A 86 5.25 5.63 17.32
C PRO A 86 4.51 6.54 18.31
N PRO A 87 4.82 6.45 19.61
CA PRO A 87 4.17 7.27 20.63
C PRO A 87 4.55 8.75 20.50
N GLY A 88 3.62 9.64 20.86
CA GLY A 88 3.87 11.09 20.91
C GLY A 88 3.78 11.81 19.57
N PHE A 89 3.43 11.11 18.49
CA PHE A 89 3.23 11.72 17.16
C PHE A 89 1.76 11.90 16.84
N ASN A 90 1.45 12.92 16.05
CA ASN A 90 0.14 13.21 15.48
C ASN A 90 -1.01 13.23 16.51
N PRO A 91 -0.92 14.04 17.59
CA PRO A 91 -1.90 14.02 18.68
C PRO A 91 -3.33 14.38 18.23
N ARG A 92 -3.50 15.27 17.26
CA ARG A 92 -4.82 15.64 16.73
C ARG A 92 -5.45 14.51 15.92
N THR A 93 -4.65 13.77 15.16
CA THR A 93 -5.09 12.57 14.45
C THR A 93 -5.50 11.47 15.44
N MET A 94 -4.75 11.29 16.53
CA MET A 94 -5.12 10.35 17.60
C MET A 94 -6.42 10.75 18.28
N GLN A 95 -6.60 12.04 18.57
CA GLN A 95 -7.84 12.54 19.15
C GLN A 95 -9.02 12.33 18.20
N TRP A 96 -8.87 12.66 16.93
CA TRP A 96 -9.92 12.45 15.92
C TRP A 96 -10.28 10.96 15.78
N ALA A 97 -9.31 10.06 15.78
CA ALA A 97 -9.58 8.63 15.82
C ALA A 97 -10.40 8.21 17.04
N ALA A 98 -10.07 8.74 18.23
CA ALA A 98 -10.83 8.49 19.44
C ALA A 98 -12.29 9.00 19.34
N GLU A 99 -12.50 10.17 18.78
CA GLU A 99 -13.83 10.76 18.54
C GLU A 99 -14.66 9.90 17.56
N LEU A 100 -14.05 9.39 16.49
CA LEU A 100 -14.73 8.49 15.55
C LEU A 100 -15.14 7.15 16.17
N ARG A 101 -14.40 6.67 17.17
CA ARG A 101 -14.71 5.42 17.88
C ARG A 101 -15.68 5.56 19.02
N GLN A 102 -15.79 6.74 19.62
CA GLN A 102 -16.54 6.99 20.87
C GLN A 102 -17.64 8.05 20.73
N GLY A 103 -17.73 8.73 19.60
CA GLY A 103 -18.69 9.80 19.37
C GLY A 103 -20.13 9.30 19.12
N PRO A 104 -21.10 10.20 18.93
CA PRO A 104 -22.52 9.87 18.71
C PRO A 104 -22.78 9.00 17.46
N ARG A 105 -21.85 9.00 16.53
CA ARG A 105 -21.85 8.15 15.32
C ARG A 105 -20.76 7.10 15.37
N ALA A 106 -20.33 6.72 16.57
CA ALA A 106 -19.25 5.76 16.76
C ALA A 106 -19.56 4.44 16.07
N THR A 107 -18.56 3.91 15.39
CA THR A 107 -18.59 2.58 14.83
C THR A 107 -17.24 1.91 15.06
N LEU A 108 -17.26 0.61 15.25
CA LEU A 108 -16.04 -0.23 15.24
C LEU A 108 -15.99 -1.09 13.99
N ASP A 109 -16.92 -0.88 13.06
CA ASP A 109 -16.94 -1.55 11.76
C ASP A 109 -15.85 -0.95 10.86
N PRO A 110 -14.80 -1.71 10.49
CA PRO A 110 -13.71 -1.22 9.68
C PRO A 110 -14.13 -0.66 8.32
N GLU A 111 -15.16 -1.23 7.69
CA GLU A 111 -15.64 -0.77 6.38
C GLU A 111 -16.27 0.63 6.50
N ARG A 112 -17.06 0.86 7.51
CA ARG A 112 -17.67 2.19 7.78
C ARG A 112 -16.63 3.23 8.17
N LEU A 113 -15.62 2.84 8.95
CA LEU A 113 -14.50 3.72 9.28
C LEU A 113 -13.72 4.10 8.01
N LEU A 114 -13.44 3.12 7.16
CA LEU A 114 -12.79 3.34 5.86
C LEU A 114 -13.58 4.31 4.99
N GLU A 115 -14.89 4.09 4.81
CA GLU A 115 -15.77 4.97 4.05
C GLU A 115 -15.74 6.41 4.59
N THR A 116 -15.84 6.57 5.90
CA THR A 116 -15.80 7.90 6.56
C THR A 116 -14.51 8.64 6.25
N VAL A 117 -13.37 7.96 6.31
CA VAL A 117 -12.07 8.56 6.02
C VAL A 117 -11.91 8.88 4.53
N LEU A 118 -12.36 8.00 3.65
CA LEU A 118 -12.35 8.24 2.20
C LEU A 118 -13.26 9.41 1.80
N ASP A 119 -14.44 9.51 2.41
CA ASP A 119 -15.35 10.63 2.17
C ASP A 119 -14.75 11.95 2.62
N ARG A 120 -14.04 11.96 3.75
CA ARG A 120 -13.30 13.15 4.17
C ARG A 120 -12.22 13.53 3.17
N LEU A 121 -11.47 12.58 2.60
CA LEU A 121 -10.51 12.89 1.55
C LEU A 121 -11.17 13.48 0.30
N ARG A 122 -12.32 12.95 -0.11
CA ARG A 122 -13.03 13.41 -1.32
C ARG A 122 -13.68 14.78 -1.15
N THR A 123 -14.20 15.07 0.05
CA THR A 123 -15.05 16.25 0.30
C THR A 123 -14.40 17.32 1.17
N GLY A 124 -13.27 17.02 1.80
CA GLY A 124 -12.62 17.87 2.80
C GLY A 124 -11.73 18.99 2.23
N GLY A 125 -11.70 19.17 0.91
CA GLY A 125 -10.90 20.21 0.25
C GLY A 125 -9.40 19.89 0.20
N TYR A 126 -9.05 18.60 0.04
CA TYR A 126 -7.66 18.17 -0.13
C TYR A 126 -7.21 18.32 -1.59
N THR A 127 -5.97 18.78 -1.78
CA THR A 127 -5.39 19.05 -3.10
C THR A 127 -4.17 18.17 -3.33
N TYR A 128 -4.11 17.54 -4.49
CA TYR A 128 -2.89 16.82 -4.92
C TYR A 128 -1.90 17.82 -5.52
N THR A 129 -0.69 17.87 -4.96
CA THR A 129 0.41 18.70 -5.45
C THR A 129 1.75 17.98 -5.22
N LEU A 130 2.69 18.14 -6.17
CA LEU A 130 4.05 17.62 -6.03
C LEU A 130 4.97 18.58 -5.26
N ASP A 131 4.52 19.77 -4.95
CA ASP A 131 5.25 20.79 -4.17
C ASP A 131 4.43 21.25 -2.95
N PRO A 132 4.21 20.38 -1.96
CA PRO A 132 3.44 20.73 -0.77
C PRO A 132 4.28 21.48 0.27
N GLY A 133 5.53 21.82 -0.02
CA GLY A 133 6.48 22.34 0.95
C GLY A 133 6.93 21.30 1.98
N VAL A 134 7.66 21.77 2.99
CA VAL A 134 8.23 20.91 4.04
C VAL A 134 7.21 20.70 5.16
N TYR A 135 6.92 19.44 5.46
CA TYR A 135 6.11 19.03 6.60
C TYR A 135 6.96 18.94 7.87
N GLY A 136 6.37 19.20 9.01
CA GLY A 136 7.01 19.09 10.32
C GLY A 136 6.92 17.68 10.92
N GLN A 137 7.05 17.64 12.25
CA GLN A 137 7.09 16.38 13.01
C GLN A 137 5.75 15.64 13.02
N HIS A 138 4.64 16.34 12.97
CA HIS A 138 3.29 15.79 13.04
C HIS A 138 2.63 15.77 11.65
N THR A 139 3.24 15.05 10.74
CA THR A 139 2.90 15.04 9.31
C THR A 139 1.42 14.73 9.04
N ALA A 140 0.83 13.76 9.75
CA ALA A 140 -0.58 13.44 9.56
C ALA A 140 -1.50 14.54 10.10
N ASP A 141 -1.16 15.18 11.22
CA ASP A 141 -1.93 16.31 11.74
C ASP A 141 -1.93 17.48 10.77
N GLU A 142 -0.73 17.83 10.25
CA GLU A 142 -0.59 18.91 9.27
C GLU A 142 -1.37 18.60 8.00
N PHE A 143 -1.32 17.35 7.51
CA PHE A 143 -2.08 16.94 6.34
C PHE A 143 -3.60 17.02 6.57
N TRP A 144 -4.09 16.42 7.65
CA TRP A 144 -5.54 16.34 7.88
C TRP A 144 -6.20 17.67 8.23
N PHE A 145 -5.49 18.56 8.93
CA PHE A 145 -6.12 19.71 9.57
C PHE A 145 -5.60 21.06 9.11
N ASP A 146 -4.36 21.14 8.65
CA ASP A 146 -3.73 22.42 8.37
C ASP A 146 -3.53 22.66 6.88
N ARG A 147 -2.69 21.85 6.23
CA ARG A 147 -2.28 22.07 4.84
C ARG A 147 -3.30 21.54 3.84
N LYS A 148 -3.79 20.34 4.06
CA LYS A 148 -4.72 19.63 3.16
C LYS A 148 -4.19 19.49 1.73
N GLU A 149 -2.91 19.42 1.55
CA GLU A 149 -2.25 19.31 0.25
C GLU A 149 -1.09 18.34 0.33
N GLY A 150 -0.72 17.69 -0.78
CA GLY A 150 0.37 16.74 -0.82
C GLY A 150 0.27 15.80 -2.01
N PHE A 151 1.22 14.92 -2.11
CA PHE A 151 1.23 13.84 -3.11
C PHE A 151 0.99 12.48 -2.45
N CYS A 152 1.11 11.39 -3.22
CA CYS A 152 0.74 10.04 -2.78
C CYS A 152 1.34 9.64 -1.42
N GLU A 153 2.58 10.04 -1.12
CA GLU A 153 3.24 9.75 0.15
C GLU A 153 2.50 10.39 1.34
N HIS A 154 2.16 11.68 1.25
CA HIS A 154 1.46 12.42 2.32
C HIS A 154 0.06 11.85 2.54
N ILE A 155 -0.66 11.58 1.45
CA ILE A 155 -2.02 11.04 1.50
C ILE A 155 -2.00 9.63 2.10
N ALA A 156 -1.16 8.74 1.58
CA ALA A 156 -1.10 7.35 2.02
C ALA A 156 -0.59 7.21 3.46
N SER A 157 0.45 7.96 3.84
CA SER A 157 0.98 7.91 5.20
C SER A 157 -0.02 8.44 6.24
N SER A 158 -0.66 9.59 5.97
CA SER A 158 -1.66 10.16 6.87
C SER A 158 -2.90 9.26 6.99
N PHE A 159 -3.30 8.64 5.88
CA PHE A 159 -4.37 7.65 5.87
C PHE A 159 -4.03 6.43 6.74
N VAL A 160 -2.84 5.84 6.55
CA VAL A 160 -2.39 4.67 7.33
C VAL A 160 -2.28 5.01 8.81
N VAL A 161 -1.72 6.18 9.17
CA VAL A 161 -1.66 6.63 10.57
C VAL A 161 -3.05 6.69 11.19
N LEU A 162 -4.02 7.29 10.50
CA LEU A 162 -5.40 7.38 11.00
C LEU A 162 -6.06 5.99 11.12
N MET A 163 -5.92 5.12 10.12
CA MET A 163 -6.50 3.77 10.17
C MET A 163 -5.91 2.95 11.33
N ARG A 164 -4.60 3.03 11.56
CA ARG A 164 -3.95 2.38 12.71
C ARG A 164 -4.46 2.94 14.05
N ALA A 165 -4.64 4.26 14.15
CA ALA A 165 -5.23 4.91 15.32
C ALA A 165 -6.69 4.48 15.56
N LEU A 166 -7.42 4.13 14.51
CA LEU A 166 -8.75 3.55 14.55
C LEU A 166 -8.76 2.05 14.87
N ASP A 167 -7.60 1.45 15.15
CA ASP A 167 -7.43 0.01 15.39
C ASP A 167 -7.76 -0.85 14.14
N VAL A 168 -7.58 -0.29 12.96
CA VAL A 168 -7.70 -0.97 11.67
C VAL A 168 -6.31 -1.22 11.11
N PRO A 169 -5.89 -2.49 10.92
CA PRO A 169 -4.58 -2.80 10.38
C PRO A 169 -4.40 -2.18 8.99
N ALA A 170 -3.33 -1.42 8.82
CA ALA A 170 -3.06 -0.72 7.57
C ALA A 170 -1.57 -0.66 7.25
N ARG A 171 -1.24 -0.70 5.95
CA ARG A 171 0.12 -0.56 5.42
C ARG A 171 0.13 0.25 4.14
N ILE A 172 1.27 0.84 3.83
CA ILE A 172 1.52 1.48 2.53
C ILE A 172 2.04 0.41 1.57
N VAL A 173 1.50 0.39 0.37
CA VAL A 173 2.01 -0.41 -0.75
C VAL A 173 2.64 0.55 -1.75
N THR A 174 3.89 0.29 -2.12
CA THR A 174 4.64 1.07 -3.11
C THR A 174 4.83 0.26 -4.38
N GLY A 175 4.87 0.95 -5.53
CA GLY A 175 5.05 0.31 -6.81
C GLY A 175 4.98 1.32 -7.96
N TYR A 176 5.00 0.80 -9.17
CA TYR A 176 4.78 1.58 -10.39
C TYR A 176 3.30 1.60 -10.73
N GLN A 177 2.83 2.74 -11.21
CA GLN A 177 1.45 2.91 -11.69
C GLN A 177 1.47 3.57 -13.04
N GLY A 178 0.80 2.95 -14.01
CA GLY A 178 0.78 3.43 -15.39
C GLY A 178 2.09 3.19 -16.13
N GLY A 179 2.30 3.92 -17.19
CA GLY A 179 3.47 3.84 -18.05
C GLY A 179 3.18 4.39 -19.43
N GLU A 180 4.23 4.55 -20.21
CA GLU A 180 4.15 4.91 -21.62
C GLU A 180 4.30 3.65 -22.47
N ARG A 181 3.57 3.61 -23.58
CA ARG A 181 3.70 2.53 -24.54
C ARG A 181 5.02 2.65 -25.26
N ASN A 182 5.84 1.59 -25.25
CA ASN A 182 7.07 1.58 -26.01
C ASN A 182 6.74 1.54 -27.50
N ALA A 183 7.28 2.49 -28.27
CA ALA A 183 7.03 2.59 -29.70
C ALA A 183 7.76 1.51 -30.53
N VAL A 184 8.71 0.80 -29.93
CA VAL A 184 9.55 -0.20 -30.62
C VAL A 184 8.99 -1.61 -30.52
N ASP A 185 8.53 -2.00 -29.33
CA ASP A 185 8.11 -3.38 -29.04
C ASP A 185 6.72 -3.48 -28.33
N GLY A 186 5.99 -2.38 -28.31
CA GLY A 186 4.58 -2.33 -27.90
C GLY A 186 4.35 -2.18 -26.41
#